data_5223a6fcb320ccf8b7fb862ffd3e83e2
#
_entry.id   5223a6fcb320ccf8b7fb862ffd3e83e2
#
_cell.length_a   1.000
_cell.length_b   1.000
_cell.length_c   1.000
_cell.angle_alpha   90.00
_cell.angle_beta   90.00
_cell.angle_gamma   90.00
#
_symmetry.space_group_name_H-M   'P 1'
#
loop_
_entity.id
_entity.type
_entity.pdbx_description
1 polymer ?
#
loop_
_entity_poly.entity_id
_entity_poly.type
_entity_poly.pdbx_seq_one_letter_code
_entity_poly.pdbx_strand_id
1 'polypeptide(L)'
;MLADNSRGNYTFVRGIGPFSAAVTARPGFEIVHARILPLIALNDGYRRVEQHLQQAARPLEALCGMELRIPAVLSREAFDEFNRPYIQQLKAWGLEVAGGNPVTRTNVAFETHAVSEPMLAGFYYTVPSTAPAATFVLSGAPEIASRDGGVQIVARGDVSIDGLRQKLDCILQVLGAHLSEMKLNWAMATALNVYTAFDLHPLLATALLPVLGPASHAGLTFHHARPPVSGLDLEIDARAVRTELII
;
A
#
# COMPACT_ATOMS: atom_id res chain seq x y z
N MET A 1 -15.18 1.78 -6.50
CA MET A 1 -16.47 1.67 -5.73
C MET A 1 -16.14 1.27 -4.30
N LEU A 2 -16.56 2.09 -3.35
CA LEU A 2 -16.35 1.88 -1.92
C LEU A 2 -17.17 0.68 -1.42
N ALA A 3 -16.53 -0.25 -0.72
CA ALA A 3 -17.12 -1.43 -0.13
C ALA A 3 -16.92 -1.44 1.39
N ASP A 4 -17.78 -2.15 2.11
CA ASP A 4 -17.78 -2.15 3.57
C ASP A 4 -17.32 -3.50 4.14
N ASN A 5 -16.30 -3.49 4.98
CA ASN A 5 -15.91 -4.60 5.85
C ASN A 5 -16.38 -4.30 7.28
N SER A 6 -17.65 -4.60 7.57
CA SER A 6 -18.24 -4.32 8.88
C SER A 6 -17.60 -5.10 10.02
N ARG A 7 -17.13 -6.34 9.78
CA ARG A 7 -16.43 -7.17 10.78
C ARG A 7 -15.03 -6.63 11.09
N GLY A 8 -14.36 -6.07 10.08
CA GLY A 8 -13.05 -5.42 10.22
C GLY A 8 -13.12 -3.97 10.69
N ASN A 9 -14.29 -3.35 10.73
CA ASN A 9 -14.51 -1.95 11.12
C ASN A 9 -13.83 -0.93 10.20
N TYR A 10 -13.81 -1.20 8.89
CA TYR A 10 -13.29 -0.29 7.88
C TYR A 10 -14.08 -0.38 6.56
N THR A 11 -13.93 0.63 5.73
CA THR A 11 -14.37 0.60 4.33
C THR A 11 -13.16 0.60 3.41
N PHE A 12 -13.32 0.08 2.19
CA PHE A 12 -12.22 -0.02 1.25
C PHE A 12 -12.63 0.33 -0.18
N VAL A 13 -11.71 0.89 -0.93
CA VAL A 13 -11.80 1.05 -2.37
C VAL A 13 -11.33 -0.24 -3.02
N ARG A 14 -12.17 -0.83 -3.88
CA ARG A 14 -11.80 -2.06 -4.58
C ARG A 14 -10.60 -1.82 -5.49
N GLY A 15 -9.61 -2.70 -5.38
CA GLY A 15 -8.48 -2.75 -6.29
C GLY A 15 -8.73 -3.69 -7.48
N ILE A 16 -7.73 -3.75 -8.34
CA ILE A 16 -7.65 -4.74 -9.43
C ILE A 16 -6.82 -5.93 -8.94
N GLY A 17 -7.49 -7.06 -8.64
CA GLY A 17 -6.78 -8.30 -8.33
C GLY A 17 -6.61 -8.57 -6.83
N PRO A 18 -5.38 -8.87 -6.35
CA PRO A 18 -5.15 -9.54 -5.07
C PRO A 18 -5.24 -8.65 -3.82
N PHE A 19 -5.50 -7.35 -3.95
CA PHE A 19 -5.57 -6.41 -2.84
C PHE A 19 -6.52 -5.25 -3.13
N SER A 20 -6.97 -4.55 -2.09
CA SER A 20 -7.74 -3.31 -2.24
C SER A 20 -6.84 -2.13 -2.59
N ALA A 21 -7.40 -1.09 -3.20
CA ALA A 21 -6.64 0.11 -3.57
C ALA A 21 -6.40 1.04 -2.37
N ALA A 22 -7.36 1.11 -1.45
CA ALA A 22 -7.29 1.95 -0.27
C ALA A 22 -8.25 1.46 0.81
N VAL A 23 -7.96 1.79 2.07
CA VAL A 23 -8.85 1.52 3.21
C VAL A 23 -8.94 2.75 4.12
N THR A 24 -10.09 2.93 4.78
CA THR A 24 -10.27 3.91 5.86
C THR A 24 -11.06 3.30 7.01
N ALA A 25 -10.64 3.59 8.24
CA ALA A 25 -11.34 3.13 9.44
C ALA A 25 -12.76 3.74 9.50
N ARG A 26 -13.71 2.97 10.04
CA ARG A 26 -15.05 3.47 10.36
C ARG A 26 -15.02 4.42 11.57
N PRO A 27 -15.99 5.31 11.72
CA PRO A 27 -16.15 6.10 12.94
C PRO A 27 -16.14 5.21 14.19
N GLY A 28 -15.42 5.63 15.22
CA GLY A 28 -15.20 4.84 16.45
C GLY A 28 -14.02 3.87 16.37
N PHE A 29 -13.28 3.88 15.25
CA PHE A 29 -12.08 3.07 15.05
C PHE A 29 -10.95 3.88 14.42
N GLU A 30 -9.72 3.39 14.59
CA GLU A 30 -8.54 3.88 13.89
C GLU A 30 -7.70 2.73 13.36
N ILE A 31 -6.86 3.02 12.38
CA ILE A 31 -5.87 2.08 11.86
C ILE A 31 -4.57 2.26 12.63
N VAL A 32 -4.00 1.14 13.09
CA VAL A 32 -2.67 1.04 13.68
C VAL A 32 -1.73 0.41 12.67
N HIS A 33 -0.50 0.91 12.58
CA HIS A 33 0.59 0.33 11.81
C HIS A 33 1.51 -0.48 12.73
N ALA A 34 1.65 -1.78 12.47
CA ALA A 34 2.60 -2.66 13.14
C ALA A 34 3.76 -2.97 12.19
N ARG A 35 4.94 -2.43 12.49
CA ARG A 35 6.18 -2.68 11.74
C ARG A 35 6.90 -3.89 12.31
N ILE A 36 7.37 -4.76 11.44
CA ILE A 36 8.11 -5.98 11.78
C ILE A 36 9.61 -5.70 11.68
N LEU A 37 10.32 -5.76 12.80
CA LEU A 37 11.77 -5.61 12.84
C LEU A 37 12.40 -6.63 13.80
N PRO A 38 13.35 -7.47 13.28
CA PRO A 38 13.76 -7.60 11.88
C PRO A 38 12.65 -8.15 11.00
N LEU A 39 12.80 -8.02 9.67
CA LEU A 39 11.88 -8.64 8.70
C LEU A 39 11.81 -10.15 8.95
N ILE A 40 10.63 -10.74 8.74
CA ILE A 40 10.42 -12.19 8.88
C ILE A 40 9.86 -12.78 7.57
N ALA A 41 10.13 -14.07 7.31
CA ALA A 41 9.58 -14.78 6.17
C ALA A 41 8.05 -14.65 6.14
N LEU A 42 7.45 -14.48 4.96
CA LEU A 42 6.02 -14.19 4.82
C LEU A 42 5.13 -15.23 5.51
N ASN A 43 5.50 -16.53 5.44
CA ASN A 43 4.75 -17.59 6.11
C ASN A 43 4.79 -17.47 7.65
N ASP A 44 5.91 -17.05 8.21
CA ASP A 44 6.02 -16.73 9.65
C ASP A 44 5.27 -15.43 9.97
N GLY A 45 5.27 -14.52 9.02
CA GLY A 45 4.52 -13.28 9.07
C GLY A 45 3.03 -13.50 9.25
N TYR A 46 2.45 -14.47 8.54
CA TYR A 46 1.04 -14.81 8.74
C TYR A 46 0.74 -15.24 10.17
N ARG A 47 1.57 -16.09 10.75
CA ARG A 47 1.44 -16.51 12.17
C ARG A 47 1.61 -15.32 13.14
N ARG A 48 2.56 -14.42 12.83
CA ARG A 48 2.77 -13.20 13.64
C ARG A 48 1.54 -12.29 13.61
N VAL A 49 0.90 -12.11 12.45
CA VAL A 49 -0.35 -11.33 12.33
C VAL A 49 -1.45 -11.95 13.18
N GLU A 50 -1.69 -13.26 13.08
CA GLU A 50 -2.69 -13.97 13.89
C GLU A 50 -2.46 -13.76 15.38
N GLN A 51 -1.24 -14.01 15.86
CA GLN A 51 -0.87 -13.85 17.28
C GLN A 51 -1.05 -12.41 17.76
N HIS A 52 -0.61 -11.44 16.94
CA HIS A 52 -0.73 -10.04 17.30
C HIS A 52 -2.19 -9.58 17.39
N LEU A 53 -3.02 -9.93 16.43
CA LEU A 53 -4.44 -9.59 16.45
C LEU A 53 -5.16 -10.25 17.62
N GLN A 54 -4.84 -11.51 17.95
CA GLN A 54 -5.36 -12.18 19.13
C GLN A 54 -4.97 -11.44 20.42
N GLN A 55 -3.70 -11.03 20.58
CA GLN A 55 -3.23 -10.26 21.73
C GLN A 55 -3.90 -8.89 21.83
N ALA A 56 -4.18 -8.26 20.69
CA ALA A 56 -4.90 -7.00 20.59
C ALA A 56 -6.42 -7.15 20.79
N ALA A 57 -6.92 -8.36 21.07
CA ALA A 57 -8.35 -8.69 21.12
C ALA A 57 -9.12 -8.24 19.85
N ARG A 58 -8.48 -8.39 18.67
CA ARG A 58 -9.08 -8.05 17.39
C ARG A 58 -9.29 -9.32 16.54
N PRO A 59 -10.41 -9.40 15.80
CA PRO A 59 -10.63 -10.49 14.86
C PRO A 59 -9.69 -10.36 13.64
N LEU A 60 -9.47 -11.45 12.92
CA LEU A 60 -8.65 -11.45 11.70
C LEU A 60 -9.16 -10.47 10.64
N GLU A 61 -10.47 -10.26 10.58
CA GLU A 61 -11.10 -9.30 9.69
C GLU A 61 -10.71 -7.84 9.96
N ALA A 62 -10.09 -7.56 11.12
CA ALA A 62 -9.54 -6.23 11.42
C ALA A 62 -8.25 -5.93 10.63
N LEU A 63 -7.58 -6.95 10.07
CA LEU A 63 -6.44 -6.76 9.16
C LEU A 63 -6.90 -5.97 7.94
N CYS A 64 -6.24 -4.85 7.66
CA CYS A 64 -6.62 -3.96 6.57
C CYS A 64 -5.47 -3.57 5.64
N GLY A 65 -4.23 -4.02 5.91
CA GLY A 65 -3.09 -3.80 5.02
C GLY A 65 -1.88 -4.64 5.37
N MET A 66 -1.03 -4.91 4.37
CA MET A 66 0.25 -5.63 4.52
C MET A 66 1.35 -4.96 3.70
N GLU A 67 2.56 -4.94 4.24
CA GLU A 67 3.77 -4.48 3.55
C GLU A 67 4.70 -5.67 3.31
N LEU A 68 4.94 -5.98 2.04
CA LEU A 68 5.77 -7.10 1.63
C LEU A 68 7.08 -6.61 1.00
N ARG A 69 8.11 -7.47 1.09
CA ARG A 69 9.38 -7.32 0.40
C ARG A 69 9.66 -8.62 -0.32
N ILE A 70 10.05 -8.54 -1.58
CA ILE A 70 10.34 -9.73 -2.42
C ILE A 70 11.79 -9.71 -2.91
N PRO A 71 12.37 -10.89 -3.23
CA PRO A 71 13.77 -11.00 -3.62
C PRO A 71 14.16 -10.23 -4.87
N ALA A 72 13.25 -10.16 -5.85
CA ALA A 72 13.50 -9.52 -7.14
C ALA A 72 12.19 -9.12 -7.81
N VAL A 73 12.27 -8.23 -8.80
CA VAL A 73 11.14 -7.93 -9.68
C VAL A 73 10.72 -9.17 -10.47
N LEU A 74 9.44 -9.33 -10.71
CA LEU A 74 8.83 -10.49 -11.34
C LEU A 74 8.29 -10.15 -12.73
N SER A 75 8.19 -11.13 -13.64
CA SER A 75 7.34 -10.98 -14.80
C SER A 75 5.87 -10.85 -14.36
N ARG A 76 4.99 -10.46 -15.26
CA ARG A 76 3.55 -10.38 -14.95
C ARG A 76 2.99 -11.75 -14.53
N GLU A 77 3.35 -12.78 -15.25
CA GLU A 77 2.92 -14.16 -14.99
C GLU A 77 3.45 -14.65 -13.63
N ALA A 78 4.74 -14.42 -13.33
CA ALA A 78 5.33 -14.79 -12.05
C ALA A 78 4.71 -14.00 -10.88
N PHE A 79 4.29 -12.75 -11.10
CA PHE A 79 3.58 -11.97 -10.10
C PHE A 79 2.17 -12.52 -9.83
N ASP A 80 1.47 -12.96 -10.86
CA ASP A 80 0.17 -13.61 -10.71
C ASP A 80 0.31 -14.96 -9.96
N GLU A 81 1.38 -15.72 -10.21
CA GLU A 81 1.70 -16.94 -9.44
C GLU A 81 2.05 -16.65 -7.99
N PHE A 82 2.86 -15.62 -7.73
CA PHE A 82 3.17 -15.15 -6.38
C PHE A 82 1.91 -14.77 -5.60
N ASN A 83 0.91 -14.20 -6.26
CA ASN A 83 -0.33 -13.77 -5.63
C ASN A 83 -1.25 -14.93 -5.23
N ARG A 84 -1.18 -16.09 -5.86
CA ARG A 84 -2.09 -17.21 -5.58
C ARG A 84 -2.08 -17.67 -4.12
N PRO A 85 -0.92 -18.04 -3.52
CA PRO A 85 -0.87 -18.43 -2.11
C PRO A 85 -1.27 -17.30 -1.15
N TYR A 86 -0.91 -16.04 -1.47
CA TYR A 86 -1.35 -14.87 -0.71
C TYR A 86 -2.89 -14.76 -0.67
N ILE A 87 -3.55 -14.85 -1.81
CA ILE A 87 -5.02 -14.81 -1.90
C ILE A 87 -5.64 -15.99 -1.14
N GLN A 88 -5.05 -17.19 -1.25
CA GLN A 88 -5.53 -18.38 -0.52
C GLN A 88 -5.44 -18.18 0.99
N GLN A 89 -4.35 -17.59 1.49
CA GLN A 89 -4.19 -17.30 2.91
C GLN A 89 -5.26 -16.31 3.42
N LEU A 90 -5.51 -15.23 2.67
CA LEU A 90 -6.54 -14.26 3.06
C LEU A 90 -7.95 -14.86 3.02
N LYS A 91 -8.24 -15.73 2.05
CA LYS A 91 -9.50 -16.49 2.00
C LYS A 91 -9.64 -17.44 3.19
N ALA A 92 -8.58 -18.15 3.57
CA ALA A 92 -8.56 -19.00 4.76
C ALA A 92 -8.85 -18.24 6.05
N TRP A 93 -8.49 -16.96 6.11
CA TRP A 93 -8.83 -16.05 7.19
C TRP A 93 -10.23 -15.44 7.09
N GLY A 94 -11.00 -15.76 6.07
CA GLY A 94 -12.32 -15.20 5.84
C GLY A 94 -12.29 -13.75 5.33
N LEU A 95 -11.16 -13.28 4.79
CA LEU A 95 -10.94 -11.93 4.30
C LEU A 95 -11.35 -11.78 2.82
N GLU A 96 -12.54 -12.25 2.50
CA GLU A 96 -13.18 -12.00 1.20
C GLU A 96 -14.52 -11.28 1.44
N VAL A 97 -14.61 -10.03 0.99
CA VAL A 97 -15.81 -9.20 1.20
C VAL A 97 -16.38 -8.78 -0.14
N ALA A 98 -17.64 -9.11 -0.37
CA ALA A 98 -18.37 -8.78 -1.59
C ALA A 98 -17.63 -9.20 -2.88
N GLY A 99 -16.93 -10.36 -2.85
CA GLY A 99 -16.18 -10.90 -3.97
C GLY A 99 -14.84 -10.21 -4.25
N GLY A 100 -14.29 -9.47 -3.29
CA GLY A 100 -12.99 -8.83 -3.38
C GLY A 100 -12.16 -8.95 -2.10
N ASN A 101 -10.85 -8.75 -2.24
CA ASN A 101 -9.93 -8.69 -1.11
C ASN A 101 -9.97 -7.29 -0.48
N PRO A 102 -10.32 -7.14 0.82
CA PRO A 102 -10.40 -5.85 1.48
C PRO A 102 -9.06 -5.31 1.98
N VAL A 103 -7.97 -6.09 1.93
CA VAL A 103 -6.67 -5.74 2.51
C VAL A 103 -5.83 -4.97 1.49
N THR A 104 -5.30 -3.81 1.86
CA THR A 104 -4.31 -3.07 1.06
C THR A 104 -2.97 -3.79 1.04
N ARG A 105 -2.13 -3.49 0.05
CA ARG A 105 -0.79 -4.04 0.00
C ARG A 105 0.20 -3.10 -0.69
N THR A 106 1.37 -2.94 -0.10
CA THR A 106 2.59 -2.48 -0.76
C THR A 106 3.54 -3.66 -0.89
N ASN A 107 4.11 -3.88 -2.08
CA ASN A 107 5.04 -4.97 -2.32
C ASN A 107 6.17 -4.50 -3.25
N VAL A 108 7.42 -4.53 -2.77
CA VAL A 108 8.56 -4.00 -3.52
C VAL A 108 9.78 -4.92 -3.43
N ALA A 109 10.67 -4.79 -4.44
CA ALA A 109 11.98 -5.42 -4.47
C ALA A 109 13.07 -4.35 -4.25
N PHE A 110 13.95 -4.54 -3.27
CA PHE A 110 15.08 -3.63 -3.03
C PHE A 110 16.17 -3.85 -4.06
N GLU A 111 16.75 -2.76 -4.57
CA GLU A 111 17.89 -2.80 -5.52
C GLU A 111 19.17 -3.26 -4.83
N THR A 112 19.34 -2.93 -3.56
CA THR A 112 20.49 -3.32 -2.73
C THR A 112 19.99 -4.05 -1.50
N HIS A 113 20.75 -5.05 -1.03
CA HIS A 113 20.38 -5.88 0.12
C HIS A 113 19.03 -6.58 -0.07
N ALA A 114 18.85 -7.19 -1.26
CA ALA A 114 17.65 -7.97 -1.56
C ALA A 114 17.41 -9.05 -0.49
N VAL A 115 16.15 -9.26 -0.14
CA VAL A 115 15.76 -10.38 0.74
C VAL A 115 15.92 -11.71 0.00
N SER A 116 16.12 -12.82 0.73
CA SER A 116 16.29 -14.15 0.13
C SER A 116 14.99 -14.83 -0.28
N GLU A 117 13.87 -14.41 0.33
CA GLU A 117 12.53 -14.93 0.12
C GLU A 117 11.49 -13.82 0.38
N PRO A 118 10.21 -14.01 0.05
CA PRO A 118 9.19 -13.03 0.40
C PRO A 118 9.11 -12.81 1.91
N MET A 119 9.16 -11.55 2.33
CA MET A 119 9.19 -11.13 3.74
C MET A 119 8.01 -10.22 4.06
N LEU A 120 7.53 -10.30 5.30
CA LEU A 120 6.62 -9.33 5.89
C LEU A 120 7.43 -8.22 6.56
N ALA A 121 7.16 -6.97 6.17
CA ALA A 121 7.77 -5.77 6.74
C ALA A 121 6.84 -5.02 7.71
N GLY A 122 5.53 -5.21 7.57
CA GLY A 122 4.54 -4.59 8.42
C GLY A 122 3.12 -4.95 7.99
N PHE A 123 2.18 -4.59 8.84
CA PHE A 123 0.75 -4.73 8.56
C PHE A 123 -0.06 -3.66 9.27
N TYR A 124 -1.29 -3.49 8.82
CA TYR A 124 -2.24 -2.51 9.35
C TYR A 124 -3.49 -3.21 9.84
N TYR A 125 -4.02 -2.75 10.96
CA TYR A 125 -5.25 -3.29 11.52
C TYR A 125 -6.04 -2.22 12.27
N THR A 126 -7.36 -2.42 12.39
CA THR A 126 -8.24 -1.48 13.08
C THR A 126 -8.32 -1.78 14.58
N VAL A 127 -8.39 -0.72 15.39
CA VAL A 127 -8.70 -0.78 16.84
C VAL A 127 -9.79 0.22 17.18
N PRO A 128 -10.56 0.01 18.27
CA PRO A 128 -11.47 1.03 18.78
C PRO A 128 -10.74 2.33 19.11
N SER A 129 -11.33 3.48 18.78
CA SER A 129 -10.75 4.79 19.04
C SER A 129 -11.85 5.85 19.17
N THR A 130 -11.63 6.79 20.09
CA THR A 130 -12.48 7.98 20.24
C THR A 130 -11.94 9.20 19.48
N ALA A 131 -10.79 9.06 18.81
CA ALA A 131 -10.17 10.16 18.09
C ALA A 131 -11.02 10.56 16.86
N PRO A 132 -11.25 11.86 16.64
CA PRO A 132 -12.16 12.33 15.59
C PRO A 132 -11.57 12.25 14.17
N ALA A 133 -10.24 12.25 14.04
CA ALA A 133 -9.59 12.26 12.74
C ALA A 133 -9.61 10.87 12.09
N ALA A 134 -10.02 10.80 10.84
CA ALA A 134 -9.98 9.56 10.07
C ALA A 134 -8.54 9.05 9.86
N THR A 135 -8.41 7.74 9.81
CA THR A 135 -7.15 7.06 9.45
C THR A 135 -7.34 6.27 8.17
N PHE A 136 -6.31 6.21 7.34
CA PHE A 136 -6.36 5.48 6.06
C PHE A 136 -5.02 4.86 5.70
N VAL A 137 -5.06 3.91 4.77
CA VAL A 137 -3.89 3.36 4.06
C VAL A 137 -4.21 3.30 2.58
N LEU A 138 -3.31 3.79 1.75
CA LEU A 138 -3.30 3.61 0.31
C LEU A 138 -2.33 2.48 -0.04
N SER A 139 -2.74 1.55 -0.88
CA SER A 139 -1.84 0.53 -1.44
C SER A 139 -0.76 1.18 -2.27
N GLY A 140 0.38 0.50 -2.40
CA GLY A 140 1.38 0.85 -3.38
C GLY A 140 0.75 0.94 -4.77
N ALA A 141 0.86 2.10 -5.38
CA ALA A 141 0.39 2.37 -6.73
C ALA A 141 1.58 2.64 -7.65
N PRO A 142 1.77 1.83 -8.70
CA PRO A 142 2.76 2.09 -9.74
C PRO A 142 2.18 2.98 -10.84
N GLU A 143 3.03 3.38 -11.79
CA GLU A 143 2.69 4.21 -12.95
C GLU A 143 1.85 3.47 -14.01
N ILE A 144 0.68 3.03 -13.61
CA ILE A 144 -0.27 2.29 -14.46
C ILE A 144 -1.54 3.12 -14.67
N ALA A 145 -1.92 3.32 -15.92
CA ALA A 145 -3.17 3.98 -16.30
C ALA A 145 -4.09 3.01 -17.04
N SER A 146 -5.41 3.17 -16.84
CA SER A 146 -6.43 2.53 -17.66
C SER A 146 -6.70 3.42 -18.87
N ARG A 147 -6.44 2.92 -20.09
CA ARG A 147 -6.69 3.61 -21.35
C ARG A 147 -7.33 2.64 -22.35
N ASP A 148 -8.32 3.10 -23.08
CA ASP A 148 -8.97 2.38 -24.19
C ASP A 148 -9.38 0.94 -23.83
N GLY A 149 -9.86 0.73 -22.59
CA GLY A 149 -10.29 -0.58 -22.11
C GLY A 149 -9.15 -1.54 -21.73
N GLY A 150 -7.90 -1.08 -21.74
CA GLY A 150 -6.71 -1.83 -21.34
C GLY A 150 -5.92 -1.14 -20.22
N VAL A 151 -4.92 -1.83 -19.73
CA VAL A 151 -3.97 -1.33 -18.72
C VAL A 151 -2.64 -1.04 -19.40
N GLN A 152 -2.12 0.16 -19.23
CA GLN A 152 -0.86 0.60 -19.86
C GLN A 152 0.10 1.15 -18.80
N ILE A 153 1.40 0.84 -18.93
CA ILE A 153 2.47 1.46 -18.17
C ILE A 153 2.77 2.83 -18.79
N VAL A 154 2.66 3.88 -17.99
CA VAL A 154 2.93 5.27 -18.42
C VAL A 154 4.42 5.47 -18.65
N ALA A 155 4.78 6.11 -19.78
CA ALA A 155 6.17 6.40 -20.16
C ALA A 155 7.11 5.19 -20.00
N ARG A 156 6.67 4.01 -20.43
CA ARG A 156 7.41 2.75 -20.25
C ARG A 156 8.82 2.85 -20.82
N GLY A 157 9.83 2.55 -19.99
CA GLY A 157 11.24 2.58 -20.35
C GLY A 157 11.84 4.00 -20.45
N ASP A 158 11.04 5.04 -20.31
CA ASP A 158 11.54 6.42 -20.26
C ASP A 158 11.84 6.80 -18.79
N VAL A 159 13.12 6.94 -18.47
CA VAL A 159 13.64 7.34 -17.16
C VAL A 159 14.24 8.76 -17.20
N SER A 160 14.00 9.51 -18.27
CA SER A 160 14.28 10.95 -18.30
C SER A 160 13.43 11.70 -17.26
N ILE A 161 13.81 12.94 -16.95
CA ILE A 161 13.03 13.77 -16.01
C ILE A 161 11.58 13.93 -16.49
N ASP A 162 11.34 14.05 -17.79
CA ASP A 162 9.99 14.16 -18.35
C ASP A 162 9.22 12.84 -18.25
N GLY A 163 9.87 11.70 -18.48
CA GLY A 163 9.28 10.39 -18.30
C GLY A 163 8.93 10.11 -16.83
N LEU A 164 9.86 10.43 -15.92
CA LEU A 164 9.63 10.29 -14.47
C LEU A 164 8.50 11.22 -13.97
N ARG A 165 8.40 12.44 -14.53
CA ARG A 165 7.27 13.35 -14.24
C ARG A 165 5.94 12.74 -14.65
N GLN A 166 5.82 12.20 -15.85
CA GLN A 166 4.58 11.58 -16.33
C GLN A 166 4.17 10.40 -15.44
N LYS A 167 5.13 9.57 -15.00
CA LYS A 167 4.90 8.46 -14.07
C LYS A 167 4.40 8.96 -12.72
N LEU A 168 5.08 9.94 -12.15
CA LEU A 168 4.71 10.56 -10.88
C LEU A 168 3.30 11.18 -10.94
N ASP A 169 3.00 11.95 -11.98
CA ASP A 169 1.69 12.58 -12.17
C ASP A 169 0.57 11.52 -12.25
N CYS A 170 0.80 10.42 -12.98
CA CYS A 170 -0.13 9.31 -13.07
C CYS A 170 -0.41 8.71 -11.68
N ILE A 171 0.62 8.39 -10.90
CA ILE A 171 0.48 7.80 -9.56
C ILE A 171 -0.28 8.74 -8.63
N LEU A 172 0.10 10.02 -8.58
CA LEU A 172 -0.54 11.02 -7.72
C LEU A 172 -2.01 11.21 -8.08
N GLN A 173 -2.35 11.16 -9.38
CA GLN A 173 -3.74 11.21 -9.84
C GLN A 173 -4.54 9.98 -9.37
N VAL A 174 -3.99 8.78 -9.50
CA VAL A 174 -4.64 7.53 -9.05
C VAL A 174 -4.88 7.55 -7.55
N LEU A 175 -3.84 7.83 -6.75
CA LEU A 175 -3.95 7.87 -5.29
C LEU A 175 -4.87 9.00 -4.81
N GLY A 176 -4.83 10.18 -5.46
CA GLY A 176 -5.75 11.29 -5.18
C GLY A 176 -7.21 10.93 -5.47
N ALA A 177 -7.48 10.16 -6.53
CA ALA A 177 -8.82 9.66 -6.82
C ALA A 177 -9.31 8.69 -5.73
N HIS A 178 -8.45 7.81 -5.20
CA HIS A 178 -8.82 6.91 -4.10
C HIS A 178 -9.11 7.68 -2.81
N LEU A 179 -8.30 8.69 -2.47
CA LEU A 179 -8.59 9.59 -1.34
C LEU A 179 -9.95 10.28 -1.52
N SER A 180 -10.21 10.82 -2.69
CA SER A 180 -11.48 11.50 -3.00
C SER A 180 -12.68 10.56 -2.88
N GLU A 181 -12.56 9.31 -3.34
CA GLU A 181 -13.61 8.29 -3.21
C GLU A 181 -13.94 8.00 -1.73
N MET A 182 -12.92 8.03 -0.86
CA MET A 182 -13.07 7.90 0.60
C MET A 182 -13.49 9.22 1.30
N LYS A 183 -13.65 10.34 0.55
CA LYS A 183 -13.89 11.70 1.08
C LYS A 183 -12.73 12.20 1.97
N LEU A 184 -11.51 11.83 1.64
CA LEU A 184 -10.27 12.21 2.29
C LEU A 184 -9.40 13.03 1.33
N ASN A 185 -8.29 13.55 1.83
CA ASN A 185 -7.34 14.34 1.03
C ASN A 185 -5.90 14.17 1.53
N TRP A 186 -4.93 14.63 0.75
CA TRP A 186 -3.52 14.52 1.03
C TRP A 186 -3.10 15.17 2.35
N ALA A 187 -3.70 16.29 2.73
CA ALA A 187 -3.32 17.03 3.96
C ALA A 187 -3.49 16.19 5.25
N MET A 188 -4.20 15.07 5.18
CA MET A 188 -4.39 14.16 6.30
C MET A 188 -3.27 13.10 6.40
N ALA A 189 -2.43 12.92 5.38
CA ALA A 189 -1.39 11.91 5.37
C ALA A 189 -0.33 12.21 6.44
N THR A 190 0.07 11.16 7.19
CA THR A 190 1.12 11.20 8.21
C THR A 190 2.42 10.60 7.74
N ALA A 191 2.41 9.87 6.63
CA ALA A 191 3.60 9.35 5.98
C ALA A 191 3.32 9.05 4.51
N LEU A 192 4.37 9.20 3.70
CA LEU A 192 4.39 8.84 2.29
C LEU A 192 5.73 8.17 1.97
N ASN A 193 5.66 7.01 1.32
CA ASN A 193 6.82 6.26 0.86
C ASN A 193 6.90 6.29 -0.66
N VAL A 194 8.09 6.54 -1.16
CA VAL A 194 8.42 6.54 -2.59
C VAL A 194 9.44 5.44 -2.84
N TYR A 195 9.10 4.50 -3.69
CA TYR A 195 9.94 3.36 -4.05
C TYR A 195 10.40 3.52 -5.50
N THR A 196 11.67 3.79 -5.69
CA THR A 196 12.27 3.95 -7.02
C THR A 196 13.80 3.77 -6.97
N ALA A 197 14.38 3.36 -8.09
CA ALA A 197 15.83 3.35 -8.29
C ALA A 197 16.34 4.65 -8.96
N PHE A 198 15.44 5.58 -9.29
CA PHE A 198 15.76 6.79 -10.04
C PHE A 198 15.68 8.04 -9.17
N ASP A 199 16.43 9.08 -9.56
CA ASP A 199 16.45 10.35 -8.84
C ASP A 199 15.21 11.19 -9.16
N LEU A 200 14.34 11.35 -8.16
CA LEU A 200 13.15 12.21 -8.23
C LEU A 200 13.35 13.60 -7.60
N HIS A 201 14.52 13.91 -7.04
CA HIS A 201 14.74 15.20 -6.38
C HIS A 201 14.44 16.42 -7.29
N PRO A 202 14.76 16.38 -8.61
CA PRO A 202 14.40 17.48 -9.50
C PRO A 202 12.89 17.75 -9.62
N LEU A 203 12.06 16.75 -9.30
CA LEU A 203 10.60 16.84 -9.39
C LEU A 203 9.91 17.18 -8.07
N LEU A 204 10.63 17.19 -6.94
CA LEU A 204 10.03 17.42 -5.62
C LEU A 204 9.26 18.74 -5.57
N ALA A 205 9.94 19.86 -5.84
CA ALA A 205 9.37 21.19 -5.70
C ALA A 205 8.26 21.49 -6.73
N THR A 206 8.27 20.83 -7.87
CA THR A 206 7.39 21.17 -9.02
C THR A 206 6.25 20.16 -9.25
N ALA A 207 6.34 18.95 -8.70
CA ALA A 207 5.34 17.91 -8.93
C ALA A 207 4.83 17.29 -7.62
N LEU A 208 5.72 16.83 -6.71
CA LEU A 208 5.30 16.05 -5.55
C LEU A 208 4.81 16.94 -4.40
N LEU A 209 5.63 17.88 -3.92
CA LEU A 209 5.29 18.72 -2.77
C LEU A 209 4.05 19.59 -2.97
N PRO A 210 3.79 20.18 -4.16
CA PRO A 210 2.56 20.94 -4.38
C PRO A 210 1.28 20.12 -4.21
N VAL A 211 1.30 18.83 -4.57
CA VAL A 211 0.15 17.92 -4.42
C VAL A 211 -0.06 17.54 -2.96
N LEU A 212 1.01 17.29 -2.23
CA LEU A 212 0.95 16.91 -0.82
C LEU A 212 0.54 18.07 0.09
N GLY A 213 0.90 19.30 -0.28
CA GLY A 213 0.63 20.48 0.54
C GLY A 213 1.17 20.30 1.98
N PRO A 214 0.35 20.54 3.03
CA PRO A 214 0.77 20.41 4.43
C PRO A 214 1.26 19.02 4.83
N ALA A 215 0.83 17.94 4.15
CA ALA A 215 1.31 16.59 4.42
C ALA A 215 2.82 16.44 4.17
N SER A 216 3.42 17.30 3.34
CA SER A 216 4.87 17.32 3.12
C SER A 216 5.67 17.58 4.41
N HIS A 217 5.08 18.21 5.41
CA HIS A 217 5.70 18.46 6.71
C HIS A 217 5.82 17.19 7.58
N ALA A 218 5.02 16.13 7.28
CA ALA A 218 5.15 14.84 7.93
C ALA A 218 6.37 14.03 7.42
N GLY A 219 7.00 14.51 6.33
CA GLY A 219 8.17 13.90 5.72
C GLY A 219 7.83 12.94 4.59
N LEU A 220 8.86 12.66 3.80
CA LEU A 220 8.86 11.71 2.69
C LEU A 220 9.96 10.70 2.93
N THR A 221 9.67 9.42 2.74
CA THR A 221 10.67 8.36 2.80
C THR A 221 10.94 7.82 1.40
N PHE A 222 12.19 7.92 0.94
CA PHE A 222 12.64 7.33 -0.30
C PHE A 222 13.28 5.97 -0.03
N HIS A 223 12.84 4.96 -0.78
CA HIS A 223 13.39 3.62 -0.75
C HIS A 223 14.02 3.32 -2.09
N HIS A 224 15.31 2.91 -2.10
CA HIS A 224 15.99 2.44 -3.30
C HIS A 224 15.50 1.03 -3.65
N ALA A 225 14.33 0.98 -4.27
CA ALA A 225 13.58 -0.23 -4.53
C ALA A 225 12.77 -0.08 -5.83
N ARG A 226 12.25 -1.18 -6.34
CA ARG A 226 11.37 -1.19 -7.51
C ARG A 226 9.99 -1.76 -7.17
N PRO A 227 8.97 -1.35 -7.92
CA PRO A 227 7.69 -2.07 -7.93
C PRO A 227 7.90 -3.55 -8.24
N PRO A 228 6.96 -4.44 -7.86
CA PRO A 228 7.16 -5.88 -7.94
C PRO A 228 7.15 -6.44 -9.37
N VAL A 229 6.67 -5.69 -10.36
CA VAL A 229 6.52 -6.14 -11.76
C VAL A 229 7.52 -5.43 -12.67
N SER A 230 8.19 -6.20 -13.51
CA SER A 230 9.19 -5.70 -14.46
C SER A 230 8.61 -4.66 -15.42
N GLY A 231 9.40 -3.62 -15.70
CA GLY A 231 9.01 -2.50 -16.56
C GLY A 231 8.27 -1.38 -15.83
N LEU A 232 8.06 -1.52 -14.52
CA LEU A 232 7.63 -0.44 -13.63
C LEU A 232 8.85 0.17 -12.94
N ASP A 233 8.86 1.48 -12.76
CA ASP A 233 10.01 2.24 -12.28
C ASP A 233 9.73 2.99 -10.97
N LEU A 234 8.46 3.24 -10.66
CA LEU A 234 8.03 4.05 -9.52
C LEU A 234 6.79 3.45 -8.87
N GLU A 235 6.79 3.40 -7.53
CA GLU A 235 5.62 3.07 -6.71
C GLU A 235 5.53 4.06 -5.56
N ILE A 236 4.32 4.47 -5.19
CA ILE A 236 4.07 5.32 -4.03
C ILE A 236 2.96 4.70 -3.20
N ASP A 237 3.15 4.65 -1.89
CA ASP A 237 2.08 4.43 -0.92
C ASP A 237 1.97 5.61 0.04
N ALA A 238 0.85 5.72 0.73
CA ALA A 238 0.66 6.71 1.78
C ALA A 238 -0.27 6.19 2.88
N ARG A 239 -0.14 6.77 4.06
CA ARG A 239 -1.01 6.46 5.19
C ARG A 239 -1.29 7.68 6.05
N ALA A 240 -2.40 7.63 6.76
CA ALA A 240 -2.71 8.47 7.90
C ALA A 240 -2.97 7.56 9.10
N VAL A 241 -2.00 7.43 9.99
CA VAL A 241 -2.10 6.64 11.23
C VAL A 241 -1.60 7.49 12.41
N ARG A 242 -2.14 7.24 13.59
CA ARG A 242 -1.70 7.91 14.83
C ARG A 242 -0.79 7.04 15.67
N THR A 243 -0.88 5.73 15.48
CA THR A 243 -0.13 4.76 16.27
C THR A 243 0.69 3.89 15.34
N GLU A 244 2.00 3.88 15.56
CA GLU A 244 2.94 2.94 14.96
C GLU A 244 3.61 2.11 16.08
N LEU A 245 3.64 0.80 15.88
CA LEU A 245 4.28 -0.16 16.78
C LEU A 245 5.47 -0.81 16.07
N ILE A 246 6.53 -1.10 16.80
CA ILE A 246 7.61 -1.99 16.37
C ILE A 246 7.43 -3.30 17.13
N ILE A 247 7.31 -4.42 16.43
CA ILE A 247 7.01 -5.74 17.01
C ILE A 247 7.90 -6.83 16.44
#